data_aa887b7a25d347e3beed6de8246de3d6
#
_entry.id   aa887b7a25d347e3beed6de8246de3d6
#
_cell.length_a   1.000
_cell.length_b   1.000
_cell.length_c   1.000
_cell.angle_alpha   90.00
_cell.angle_beta   90.00
_cell.angle_gamma   90.00
#
_symmetry.space_group_name_H-M   'P 1'
#
loop_
_entity.id
_entity.type
_entity.pdbx_description
1 polymer ?
#
loop_
_entity_poly.entity_id
_entity_poly.type
_entity_poly.pdbx_seq_one_letter_code
_entity_poly.pdbx_strand_id
1 'polypeptide(L)'
;MAYRHGLRASELVELRWDDVDFRTGKLHVRRGKGGMASVHPMGSREMRALRKLQREMPDGLKGVHIFVSERQAPLSVAGYQRMVARTGEAAGFPFLVHSHMLRHSCGYKLANDGQDTRAIQHYLGHKSINSTVRYTALAPDRFKGFWKD
;
A
#
# COMPACT_ATOMS: atom_id res chain seq x y z
N MET A 1 2.85 -5.20 -0.37
CA MET A 1 1.92 -4.31 -1.14
C MET A 1 1.24 -3.30 -0.21
N ALA A 2 0.22 -3.66 0.60
CA ALA A 2 -0.60 -2.70 1.35
C ALA A 2 0.19 -1.66 2.16
N TYR A 3 1.12 -2.10 3.00
CA TYR A 3 1.97 -1.22 3.80
C TYR A 3 2.92 -0.39 2.94
N ARG A 4 3.70 -1.02 2.07
CA ARG A 4 4.75 -0.32 1.30
C ARG A 4 4.21 0.75 0.35
N HIS A 5 3.06 0.49 -0.24
CA HIS A 5 2.43 1.42 -1.19
C HIS A 5 1.31 2.26 -0.58
N GLY A 6 1.03 2.07 0.72
CA GLY A 6 0.00 2.81 1.44
C GLY A 6 -1.39 2.68 0.83
N LEU A 7 -1.72 1.50 0.28
CA LEU A 7 -2.96 1.30 -0.44
C LEU A 7 -4.18 1.28 0.51
N ARG A 8 -5.28 1.87 0.05
CA ARG A 8 -6.59 1.62 0.67
C ARG A 8 -7.02 0.18 0.41
N ALA A 9 -7.91 -0.35 1.24
CA ALA A 9 -8.43 -1.72 1.06
C ALA A 9 -9.04 -1.93 -0.34
N SER A 10 -9.84 -0.98 -0.82
CA SER A 10 -10.42 -1.02 -2.16
C SER A 10 -9.35 -1.00 -3.26
N GLU A 11 -8.34 -0.15 -3.11
CA GLU A 11 -7.23 -0.06 -4.07
C GLU A 11 -6.44 -1.37 -4.14
N LEU A 12 -6.22 -2.03 -3.00
CA LEU A 12 -5.50 -3.30 -2.95
C LEU A 12 -6.26 -4.42 -3.66
N VAL A 13 -7.55 -4.59 -3.33
CA VAL A 13 -8.33 -5.71 -3.87
C VAL A 13 -8.64 -5.55 -5.36
N GLU A 14 -8.63 -4.33 -5.87
CA GLU A 14 -8.81 -3.99 -7.27
C GLU A 14 -7.54 -4.06 -8.12
N LEU A 15 -6.35 -4.31 -7.50
CA LEU A 15 -5.09 -4.42 -8.24
C LEU A 15 -5.17 -5.55 -9.27
N ARG A 16 -4.70 -5.21 -10.48
CA ARG A 16 -4.67 -6.11 -11.63
C ARG A 16 -3.23 -6.43 -12.01
N TRP A 17 -3.04 -7.54 -12.70
CA TRP A 17 -1.72 -7.88 -13.25
C TRP A 17 -1.21 -6.83 -14.23
N ASP A 18 -2.11 -6.18 -14.99
CA ASP A 18 -1.77 -5.09 -15.90
C ASP A 18 -1.28 -3.81 -15.18
N ASP A 19 -1.53 -3.69 -13.87
CA ASP A 19 -1.00 -2.58 -13.07
C ASP A 19 0.48 -2.77 -12.70
N VAL A 20 1.03 -3.97 -12.94
CA VAL A 20 2.42 -4.32 -12.61
C VAL A 20 3.29 -4.35 -13.86
N ASP A 21 4.15 -3.37 -14.02
CA ASP A 21 5.21 -3.43 -15.04
C ASP A 21 6.41 -4.20 -14.48
N PHE A 22 6.48 -5.49 -14.80
CA PHE A 22 7.57 -6.36 -14.40
C PHE A 22 8.90 -6.03 -15.07
N ARG A 23 8.90 -5.32 -16.20
CA ARG A 23 10.10 -4.92 -16.93
C ARG A 23 10.78 -3.75 -16.24
N THR A 24 10.02 -2.75 -15.83
CA THR A 24 10.55 -1.52 -15.20
C THR A 24 10.44 -1.52 -13.69
N GLY A 25 9.81 -2.53 -13.07
CA GLY A 25 9.61 -2.60 -11.63
C GLY A 25 8.68 -1.53 -11.08
N LYS A 26 7.60 -1.23 -11.79
CA LYS A 26 6.65 -0.19 -11.41
C LYS A 26 5.26 -0.74 -11.15
N LEU A 27 4.59 -0.21 -10.14
CA LEU A 27 3.20 -0.45 -9.83
C LEU A 27 2.39 0.80 -10.18
N HIS A 28 1.42 0.66 -11.05
CA HIS A 28 0.44 1.71 -11.36
C HIS A 28 -0.72 1.62 -10.37
N VAL A 29 -0.83 2.61 -9.49
CA VAL A 29 -1.91 2.66 -8.50
C VAL A 29 -3.04 3.49 -9.06
N ARG A 30 -4.10 2.81 -9.48
CA ARG A 30 -5.35 3.47 -9.89
C ARG A 30 -6.08 3.93 -8.63
N ARG A 31 -6.54 5.17 -8.64
CA ARG A 31 -7.30 5.73 -7.53
C ARG A 31 -8.76 5.84 -7.95
N GLY A 32 -9.67 5.48 -7.06
CA GLY A 32 -11.10 5.66 -7.29
C GLY A 32 -11.49 7.13 -7.46
N LYS A 33 -12.79 7.37 -7.67
CA LYS A 33 -13.37 8.68 -7.99
C LYS A 33 -12.75 9.82 -7.17
N GLY A 34 -12.00 10.69 -7.84
CA GLY A 34 -11.34 11.86 -7.27
C GLY A 34 -10.01 11.60 -6.55
N GLY A 35 -9.41 10.45 -6.62
CA GLY A 35 -8.02 10.22 -6.23
C GLY A 35 -7.06 10.50 -7.38
N MET A 36 -5.82 10.88 -7.05
CA MET A 36 -4.77 11.03 -8.06
C MET A 36 -4.05 9.70 -8.25
N ALA A 37 -4.06 9.18 -9.49
CA ALA A 37 -3.28 8.02 -9.85
C ALA A 37 -1.79 8.29 -9.63
N SER A 38 -1.04 7.26 -9.25
CA SER A 38 0.40 7.36 -9.00
C SER A 38 1.12 6.11 -9.48
N VAL A 39 2.41 6.27 -9.76
CA VAL A 39 3.29 5.17 -10.16
C VAL A 39 4.33 4.97 -9.07
N HIS A 40 4.38 3.79 -8.49
CA HIS A 40 5.25 3.48 -7.37
C HIS A 40 6.37 2.52 -7.79
N PRO A 41 7.61 2.77 -7.40
CA PRO A 41 8.69 1.81 -7.60
C PRO A 41 8.46 0.58 -6.70
N MET A 42 8.68 -0.60 -7.26
CA MET A 42 8.62 -1.87 -6.52
C MET A 42 10.02 -2.39 -6.23
N GLY A 43 10.20 -2.90 -5.01
CA GLY A 43 11.44 -3.56 -4.62
C GLY A 43 11.58 -4.97 -5.20
N SER A 44 12.81 -5.45 -5.30
CA SER A 44 13.12 -6.78 -5.84
C SER A 44 12.42 -7.93 -5.11
N ARG A 45 12.20 -7.79 -3.79
CA ARG A 45 11.46 -8.79 -2.99
C ARG A 45 9.99 -8.86 -3.40
N GLU A 46 9.34 -7.71 -3.62
CA GLU A 46 7.95 -7.65 -4.07
C GLU A 46 7.80 -8.23 -5.47
N MET A 47 8.69 -7.85 -6.37
CA MET A 47 8.72 -8.37 -7.74
C MET A 47 8.85 -9.90 -7.77
N ARG A 48 9.74 -10.48 -6.93
CA ARG A 48 9.88 -11.94 -6.83
C ARG A 48 8.63 -12.59 -6.27
N ALA A 49 8.02 -11.99 -5.23
CA ALA A 49 6.80 -12.52 -4.63
C ALA A 49 5.62 -12.51 -5.61
N LEU A 50 5.46 -11.43 -6.36
CA LEU A 50 4.40 -11.33 -7.38
C LEU A 50 4.61 -12.31 -8.53
N ARG A 51 5.85 -12.48 -9.02
CA ARG A 51 6.15 -13.50 -10.05
C ARG A 51 5.88 -14.92 -9.54
N LYS A 52 6.22 -15.19 -8.27
CA LYS A 52 5.91 -16.48 -7.64
C LYS A 52 4.40 -16.69 -7.57
N LEU A 53 3.66 -15.72 -7.05
CA LEU A 53 2.20 -15.77 -6.97
C LEU A 53 1.56 -16.02 -8.35
N GLN A 54 2.02 -15.31 -9.39
CA GLN A 54 1.51 -15.48 -10.75
C GLN A 54 1.73 -16.89 -11.30
N ARG A 55 2.89 -17.50 -11.03
CA ARG A 55 3.18 -18.88 -11.46
C ARG A 55 2.39 -19.93 -10.71
N GLU A 56 2.19 -19.71 -9.39
CA GLU A 56 1.49 -20.64 -8.52
C GLU A 56 -0.04 -20.52 -8.59
N MET A 57 -0.53 -19.49 -9.24
CA MET A 57 -1.95 -19.27 -9.42
C MET A 57 -2.53 -20.35 -10.36
N PRO A 58 -3.57 -21.08 -9.93
CA PRO A 58 -4.24 -22.08 -10.80
C PRO A 58 -4.70 -21.47 -12.14
N ASP A 59 -4.65 -22.25 -13.21
CA ASP A 59 -4.96 -21.75 -14.56
C ASP A 59 -6.35 -21.09 -14.67
N GLY A 60 -7.34 -21.64 -13.96
CA GLY A 60 -8.69 -21.05 -13.88
C GLY A 60 -8.77 -19.72 -13.14
N LEU A 61 -7.69 -19.32 -12.44
CA LEU A 61 -7.58 -18.07 -11.67
C LEU A 61 -6.59 -17.09 -12.26
N LYS A 62 -5.92 -17.43 -13.36
CA LYS A 62 -5.07 -16.51 -14.12
C LYS A 62 -5.96 -15.43 -14.76
N GLY A 63 -6.73 -14.77 -13.89
CA GLY A 63 -7.64 -13.71 -14.24
C GLY A 63 -6.98 -12.35 -14.20
N VAL A 64 -7.81 -11.35 -14.13
CA VAL A 64 -7.41 -9.94 -14.16
C VAL A 64 -6.82 -9.50 -12.83
N HIS A 65 -7.34 -9.96 -11.69
CA HIS A 65 -6.97 -9.50 -10.34
C HIS A 65 -5.76 -10.26 -9.79
N ILE A 66 -4.90 -9.52 -9.08
CA ILE A 66 -3.72 -10.09 -8.40
C ILE A 66 -4.14 -10.91 -7.18
N PHE A 67 -5.09 -10.38 -6.39
CA PHE A 67 -5.53 -11.00 -5.15
C PHE A 67 -6.89 -11.65 -5.31
N VAL A 68 -6.92 -12.94 -5.05
CA VAL A 68 -8.12 -13.77 -5.11
C VAL A 68 -8.37 -14.43 -3.76
N SER A 69 -9.62 -14.76 -3.49
CA SER A 69 -10.03 -15.49 -2.29
C SER A 69 -9.77 -16.99 -2.44
N GLU A 70 -9.83 -17.72 -1.32
CA GLU A 70 -9.79 -19.19 -1.32
C GLU A 70 -10.90 -19.82 -2.19
N ARG A 71 -11.99 -19.10 -2.40
CA ARG A 71 -13.12 -19.51 -3.29
C ARG A 71 -12.89 -19.18 -4.75
N GLN A 72 -11.68 -18.81 -5.13
CA GLN A 72 -11.29 -18.52 -6.51
C GLN A 72 -12.02 -17.31 -7.13
N ALA A 73 -12.52 -16.38 -6.31
CA ALA A 73 -13.12 -15.12 -6.75
C ALA A 73 -12.19 -13.95 -6.39
N PRO A 74 -12.35 -12.77 -7.02
CA PRO A 74 -11.62 -11.58 -6.60
C PRO A 74 -11.78 -11.34 -5.09
N LEU A 75 -10.67 -10.98 -4.42
CA LEU A 75 -10.70 -10.71 -2.98
C LEU A 75 -11.59 -9.50 -2.70
N SER A 76 -12.57 -9.67 -1.81
CA SER A 76 -13.43 -8.54 -1.40
C SER A 76 -12.73 -7.68 -0.34
N VAL A 77 -13.15 -6.40 -0.24
CA VAL A 77 -12.69 -5.49 0.82
C VAL A 77 -12.92 -6.10 2.22
N ALA A 78 -14.11 -6.65 2.47
CA ALA A 78 -14.42 -7.31 3.73
C ALA A 78 -13.55 -8.54 3.99
N GLY A 79 -13.26 -9.33 2.96
CA GLY A 79 -12.35 -10.48 3.04
C GLY A 79 -10.93 -10.06 3.42
N TYR A 80 -10.42 -9.03 2.77
CA TYR A 80 -9.12 -8.46 3.08
C TYR A 80 -9.05 -7.90 4.50
N GLN A 81 -10.07 -7.15 4.93
CA GLN A 81 -10.12 -6.60 6.30
C GLN A 81 -10.12 -7.69 7.37
N ARG A 82 -10.91 -8.77 7.17
CA ARG A 82 -10.90 -9.94 8.06
C ARG A 82 -9.52 -10.63 8.09
N MET A 83 -8.86 -10.75 6.95
CA MET A 83 -7.52 -11.33 6.87
C MET A 83 -6.52 -10.49 7.69
N VAL A 84 -6.54 -9.17 7.55
CA VAL A 84 -5.65 -8.26 8.31
C VAL A 84 -5.92 -8.37 9.81
N ALA A 85 -7.19 -8.37 10.23
CA ALA A 85 -7.56 -8.51 11.63
C ALA A 85 -7.04 -9.83 12.24
N ARG A 86 -7.27 -10.96 11.58
CA ARG A 86 -6.77 -12.28 12.00
C ARG A 86 -5.24 -12.34 12.05
N THR A 87 -4.58 -11.71 11.09
CA THR A 87 -3.12 -11.64 11.07
C THR A 87 -2.57 -10.83 12.25
N GLY A 88 -3.24 -9.72 12.59
CA GLY A 88 -2.90 -8.92 13.77
C GLY A 88 -3.06 -9.70 15.08
N GLU A 89 -4.16 -10.43 15.22
CA GLU A 89 -4.42 -11.31 16.37
C GLU A 89 -3.34 -12.39 16.48
N ALA A 90 -3.05 -13.09 15.38
CA ALA A 90 -2.02 -14.13 15.33
C ALA A 90 -0.61 -13.58 15.62
N ALA A 91 -0.36 -12.31 15.32
CA ALA A 91 0.89 -11.61 15.65
C ALA A 91 0.95 -11.12 17.11
N GLY A 92 -0.11 -11.34 17.90
CA GLY A 92 -0.14 -10.99 19.32
C GLY A 92 -0.39 -9.52 19.62
N PHE A 93 -0.93 -8.74 18.69
CA PHE A 93 -1.30 -7.35 19.00
C PHE A 93 -2.44 -7.31 20.02
N PRO A 94 -2.34 -6.45 21.06
CA PRO A 94 -3.37 -6.34 22.11
C PRO A 94 -4.62 -5.53 21.68
N PHE A 95 -4.70 -5.18 20.40
CA PHE A 95 -5.80 -4.40 19.81
C PHE A 95 -6.14 -4.94 18.40
N LEU A 96 -7.34 -4.62 17.94
CA LEU A 96 -7.81 -5.01 16.61
C LEU A 96 -7.04 -4.22 15.54
N VAL A 97 -6.31 -4.95 14.68
CA VAL A 97 -5.58 -4.35 13.56
C VAL A 97 -6.52 -4.15 12.37
N HIS A 98 -6.57 -2.92 11.87
CA HIS A 98 -7.34 -2.53 10.70
C HIS A 98 -6.44 -2.30 9.49
N SER A 99 -6.94 -2.60 8.30
CA SER A 99 -6.20 -2.39 7.05
C SER A 99 -5.70 -0.95 6.88
N HIS A 100 -6.47 0.04 7.35
CA HIS A 100 -6.08 1.46 7.27
C HIS A 100 -4.87 1.82 8.14
N MET A 101 -4.60 1.05 9.22
CA MET A 101 -3.38 1.20 10.03
C MET A 101 -2.12 0.95 9.20
N LEU A 102 -2.15 0.01 8.27
CA LEU A 102 -1.01 -0.24 7.35
C LEU A 102 -0.70 0.98 6.50
N ARG A 103 -1.74 1.67 6.02
CA ARG A 103 -1.59 2.90 5.25
C ARG A 103 -1.08 4.05 6.11
N HIS A 104 -1.58 4.22 7.34
CA HIS A 104 -1.06 5.21 8.28
C HIS A 104 0.40 4.95 8.62
N SER A 105 0.76 3.69 8.88
CA SER A 105 2.14 3.29 9.14
C SER A 105 3.07 3.60 7.96
N CYS A 106 2.58 3.43 6.72
CA CYS A 106 3.31 3.88 5.54
C CYS A 106 3.56 5.38 5.56
N GLY A 107 2.54 6.19 5.82
CA GLY A 107 2.66 7.65 5.89
C GLY A 107 3.65 8.10 6.95
N TYR A 108 3.59 7.54 8.16
CA TYR A 108 4.55 7.83 9.24
C TYR A 108 5.96 7.39 8.88
N LYS A 109 6.13 6.21 8.28
CA LYS A 109 7.45 5.74 7.83
C LYS A 109 8.09 6.69 6.83
N LEU A 110 7.34 7.11 5.82
CA LEU A 110 7.84 8.05 4.82
C LEU A 110 8.20 9.42 5.44
N ALA A 111 7.38 9.92 6.37
CA ALA A 111 7.66 11.16 7.08
C ALA A 111 8.91 11.04 7.96
N ASN A 112 9.07 9.93 8.69
CA ASN A 112 10.26 9.68 9.51
C ASN A 112 11.53 9.47 8.68
N ASP A 113 11.40 9.01 7.44
CA ASP A 113 12.50 8.93 6.47
C ASP A 113 12.84 10.29 5.83
N GLY A 114 12.19 11.38 6.27
CA GLY A 114 12.46 12.73 5.78
C GLY A 114 11.84 13.06 4.43
N GLN A 115 10.86 12.25 3.96
CA GLN A 115 10.19 12.56 2.71
C GLN A 115 9.32 13.81 2.84
N ASP A 116 9.31 14.62 1.79
CA ASP A 116 8.53 15.85 1.72
C ASP A 116 7.01 15.57 1.78
N THR A 117 6.28 16.47 2.47
CA THR A 117 4.84 16.33 2.69
C THR A 117 4.03 16.25 1.37
N ARG A 118 4.42 16.99 0.34
CA ARG A 118 3.77 16.94 -0.98
C ARG A 118 4.03 15.60 -1.67
N ALA A 119 5.27 15.09 -1.59
CA ALA A 119 5.60 13.78 -2.13
C ALA A 119 4.78 12.68 -1.45
N ILE A 120 4.64 12.72 -0.11
CA ILE A 120 3.79 11.79 0.65
C ILE A 120 2.31 11.93 0.25
N GLN A 121 1.81 13.16 0.08
CA GLN A 121 0.45 13.43 -0.39
C GLN A 121 0.18 12.72 -1.72
N HIS A 122 1.06 12.92 -2.70
CA HIS A 122 0.95 12.30 -4.03
C HIS A 122 1.07 10.77 -3.94
N TYR A 123 2.04 10.27 -3.19
CA TYR A 123 2.27 8.84 -3.00
C TYR A 123 1.04 8.14 -2.42
N LEU A 124 0.42 8.72 -1.41
CA LEU A 124 -0.79 8.19 -0.78
C LEU A 124 -2.07 8.55 -1.56
N GLY A 125 -2.02 9.48 -2.51
CA GLY A 125 -3.19 9.95 -3.28
C GLY A 125 -4.21 10.65 -2.39
N HIS A 126 -3.76 11.50 -1.47
CA HIS A 126 -4.63 12.36 -0.69
C HIS A 126 -5.06 13.58 -1.51
N LYS A 127 -6.36 13.83 -1.59
CA LYS A 127 -6.89 15.05 -2.23
C LYS A 127 -6.43 16.31 -1.51
N SER A 128 -6.52 16.30 -0.19
CA SER A 128 -6.13 17.41 0.68
C SER A 128 -4.78 17.16 1.31
N ILE A 129 -3.91 18.18 1.33
CA ILE A 129 -2.64 18.15 2.04
C ILE A 129 -2.84 17.96 3.54
N ASN A 130 -3.96 18.44 4.11
CA ASN A 130 -4.26 18.30 5.53
C ASN A 130 -4.30 16.85 5.99
N SER A 131 -4.71 15.94 5.12
CA SER A 131 -4.68 14.49 5.40
C SER A 131 -3.26 13.93 5.53
N THR A 132 -2.25 14.64 5.02
CA THR A 132 -0.84 14.23 5.01
C THR A 132 -0.03 14.95 6.10
N VAL A 133 -0.35 16.20 6.39
CA VAL A 133 0.37 17.06 7.37
C VAL A 133 0.54 16.38 8.72
N ARG A 134 -0.45 15.61 9.18
CA ARG A 134 -0.38 14.88 10.45
C ARG A 134 0.83 13.91 10.53
N TYR A 135 1.30 13.37 9.42
CA TYR A 135 2.46 12.47 9.42
C TYR A 135 3.76 13.23 9.60
N THR A 136 3.92 14.34 8.90
CA THR A 136 5.12 15.16 8.95
C THR A 136 5.17 16.06 10.19
N ALA A 137 4.02 16.48 10.73
CA ALA A 137 3.95 17.26 11.95
C ALA A 137 4.54 16.53 13.17
N LEU A 138 4.44 15.19 13.20
CA LEU A 138 4.90 14.35 14.30
C LEU A 138 6.27 13.70 14.01
N ALA A 139 6.89 13.98 12.86
CA ALA A 139 8.20 13.42 12.53
C ALA A 139 9.28 13.96 13.49
N PRO A 140 10.04 13.08 14.19
CA PRO A 140 11.01 13.50 15.21
C PRO A 140 12.09 14.44 14.68
N ASP A 141 12.54 14.22 13.46
CA ASP A 141 13.63 14.94 12.80
C ASP A 141 13.13 16.10 11.91
N ARG A 142 11.90 16.59 12.14
CA ARG A 142 11.25 17.61 11.30
C ARG A 142 12.08 18.86 11.08
N PHE A 143 12.87 19.25 12.09
CA PHE A 143 13.68 20.47 12.08
C PHE A 143 15.17 20.21 11.88
N LYS A 144 15.55 18.96 11.66
CA LYS A 144 16.94 18.56 11.44
C LYS A 144 17.48 19.21 10.18
N GLY A 145 18.62 19.88 10.32
CA GLY A 145 19.28 20.55 9.19
C GLY A 145 18.68 21.89 8.79
N PHE A 146 17.80 22.50 9.61
CA PHE A 146 17.35 23.87 9.39
C PHE A 146 18.50 24.87 9.47
N TRP A 147 19.46 24.57 10.29
CA TRP A 147 20.69 25.35 10.46
C TRP A 147 21.88 24.47 10.10
N LYS A 148 22.76 25.02 9.28
CA LYS A 148 24.07 24.45 8.97
C LYS A 148 25.09 25.35 9.63
N ASP A 149 25.77 24.86 10.67
CA ASP A 149 26.90 25.50 11.28
C ASP A 149 28.14 25.34 10.40
#